data_de86374e86ec58b344caf175e24136d5
#
_entry.id   de86374e86ec58b344caf175e24136d5
#
_cell.length_a   1.000
_cell.length_b   1.000
_cell.length_c   1.000
_cell.angle_alpha   90.00
_cell.angle_beta   90.00
_cell.angle_gamma   90.00
#
_symmetry.space_group_name_H-M   'P 1'
#
loop_
_entity.id
_entity.type
_entity.pdbx_description
1 polymer ?
#
loop_
_entity_poly.entity_id
_entity_poly.type
_entity_poly.pdbx_seq_one_letter_code
_entity_poly.pdbx_strand_id
1 'polypeptide(L)'
;MENPQNATFFTRIYNPFLQGSTVLGFVVFAMLVLKGVQIYDNTADISPYAFWVAVGTGMLVFALFNSIISLSIPTDMNQYWTRSTGTYVVLMVVGGCIAWFFSNMTIDEAGSFRWIFMVVTFGYLLFLSLMRFIKKVVFIAQQEDNRWMNRRK
;
A
#
# COMPACT_ATOMS: atom_id res chain seq x y z
N MET A 1 6.38 -22.16 -24.51
CA MET A 1 5.23 -21.33 -24.94
C MET A 1 4.53 -20.84 -23.68
N GLU A 2 4.79 -19.60 -23.26
CA GLU A 2 4.08 -18.98 -22.12
C GLU A 2 2.63 -18.69 -22.53
N ASN A 3 1.70 -19.14 -21.70
CA ASN A 3 0.27 -18.93 -21.97
C ASN A 3 -0.05 -17.42 -21.86
N PRO A 4 -0.56 -16.75 -22.93
CA PRO A 4 -0.82 -15.31 -22.93
C PRO A 4 -1.77 -14.83 -21.84
N GLN A 5 -2.58 -15.73 -21.26
CA GLN A 5 -3.46 -15.41 -20.14
C GLN A 5 -2.69 -15.18 -18.83
N ASN A 6 -1.57 -15.88 -18.61
CA ASN A 6 -0.74 -15.71 -17.42
C ASN A 6 0.00 -14.35 -17.45
N ALA A 7 0.44 -13.90 -18.62
CA ALA A 7 1.08 -12.59 -18.78
C ALA A 7 0.13 -11.44 -18.41
N THR A 8 -1.17 -11.56 -18.75
CA THR A 8 -2.19 -10.54 -18.43
C THR A 8 -2.50 -10.49 -16.93
N PHE A 9 -2.50 -11.64 -16.24
CA PHE A 9 -2.76 -11.70 -14.80
C PHE A 9 -1.61 -11.07 -14.00
N PHE A 10 -0.37 -11.42 -14.31
CA PHE A 10 0.81 -10.84 -13.66
C PHE A 10 0.96 -9.35 -13.90
N THR A 11 0.70 -8.84 -15.11
CA THR A 11 0.75 -7.39 -15.39
C THR A 11 -0.32 -6.60 -14.62
N ARG A 12 -1.46 -7.21 -14.32
CA ARG A 12 -2.49 -6.60 -13.47
C ARG A 12 -2.06 -6.48 -12.01
N ILE A 13 -1.46 -7.52 -11.44
CA ILE A 13 -1.01 -7.53 -10.04
C ILE A 13 0.08 -6.48 -9.80
N TYR A 14 0.93 -6.22 -10.79
CA TYR A 14 2.01 -5.24 -10.70
C TYR A 14 1.56 -3.78 -10.83
N ASN A 15 0.28 -3.51 -11.06
CA ASN A 15 -0.23 -2.15 -11.16
C ASN A 15 -0.55 -1.59 -9.74
N PRO A 16 0.21 -0.59 -9.22
CA PRO A 16 -0.01 -0.04 -7.89
C PRO A 16 -1.41 0.53 -7.71
N PHE A 17 -1.99 1.08 -8.77
CA PHE A 17 -3.33 1.65 -8.73
C PHE A 17 -4.40 0.59 -8.46
N LEU A 18 -4.28 -0.60 -9.07
CA LEU A 18 -5.18 -1.71 -8.82
C LEU A 18 -5.08 -2.23 -7.39
N GLN A 19 -3.85 -2.31 -6.86
CA GLN A 19 -3.60 -2.68 -5.46
C GLN A 19 -4.26 -1.67 -4.50
N GLY A 20 -4.07 -0.37 -4.75
CA GLY A 20 -4.68 0.71 -3.96
C GLY A 20 -6.21 0.66 -4.00
N SER A 21 -6.80 0.45 -5.18
CA SER A 21 -8.25 0.31 -5.34
C SER A 21 -8.80 -0.90 -4.59
N THR A 22 -8.09 -2.02 -4.61
CA THR A 22 -8.50 -3.24 -3.88
C THR A 22 -8.47 -2.99 -2.37
N VAL A 23 -7.38 -2.39 -1.86
CA VAL A 23 -7.27 -2.04 -0.43
C VAL A 23 -8.36 -1.04 -0.04
N LEU A 24 -8.61 -0.02 -0.84
CA LEU A 24 -9.70 0.94 -0.60
C LEU A 24 -11.06 0.24 -0.54
N GLY A 25 -11.32 -0.69 -1.44
CA GLY A 25 -12.54 -1.50 -1.43
C GLY A 25 -12.72 -2.30 -0.13
N PHE A 26 -11.65 -2.93 0.37
CA PHE A 26 -11.67 -3.62 1.66
C PHE A 26 -11.90 -2.66 2.84
N VAL A 27 -11.27 -1.48 2.84
CA VAL A 27 -11.47 -0.45 3.87
C VAL A 27 -12.92 0.02 3.89
N VAL A 28 -13.50 0.35 2.73
CA VAL A 28 -14.90 0.75 2.60
C VAL A 28 -15.83 -0.37 3.07
N PHE A 29 -15.57 -1.61 2.67
CA PHE A 29 -16.35 -2.76 3.12
C PHE A 29 -16.30 -2.92 4.65
N ALA A 30 -15.12 -2.83 5.26
CA ALA A 30 -14.97 -2.88 6.72
C ALA A 30 -15.76 -1.76 7.40
N MET A 31 -15.72 -0.54 6.87
CA MET A 31 -16.49 0.59 7.41
C MET A 31 -18.00 0.38 7.30
N LEU A 32 -18.47 -0.19 6.19
CA LEU A 32 -19.90 -0.53 6.01
C LEU A 32 -20.33 -1.60 7.03
N VAL A 33 -19.50 -2.60 7.28
CA VAL A 33 -19.77 -3.62 8.30
C VAL A 33 -19.84 -2.99 9.68
N LEU A 34 -18.87 -2.13 10.06
CA LEU A 34 -18.88 -1.42 11.34
C LEU A 34 -20.15 -0.56 11.50
N LYS A 35 -20.53 0.15 10.44
CA LYS A 35 -21.75 0.96 10.46
C LYS A 35 -23.01 0.11 10.53
N GLY A 36 -23.04 -1.03 9.83
CA GLY A 36 -24.14 -2.00 9.88
C GLY A 36 -24.34 -2.58 11.28
N VAL A 37 -23.24 -2.95 11.96
CA VAL A 37 -23.29 -3.44 13.36
C VAL A 37 -23.81 -2.34 14.30
N GLN A 38 -23.36 -1.10 14.12
CA GLN A 38 -23.84 0.02 14.94
C GLN A 38 -25.34 0.29 14.78
N ILE A 39 -25.90 0.08 13.58
CA ILE A 39 -27.33 0.26 13.30
C ILE A 39 -28.16 -0.93 13.83
N TYR A 40 -27.63 -2.15 13.67
CA TYR A 40 -28.34 -3.38 14.08
C TYR A 40 -28.39 -3.54 15.61
N ASP A 41 -27.28 -3.24 16.27
CA ASP A 41 -27.15 -3.35 17.72
C ASP A 41 -26.91 -1.96 18.32
N ASN A 42 -27.98 -1.30 18.77
CA ASN A 42 -27.90 0.02 19.41
C ASN A 42 -27.12 0.01 20.73
N THR A 43 -26.74 -1.17 21.25
CA THR A 43 -25.91 -1.33 22.45
C THR A 43 -24.41 -1.43 22.09
N ALA A 44 -24.08 -1.67 20.81
CA ALA A 44 -22.70 -1.71 20.32
C ALA A 44 -22.15 -0.29 20.25
N ASP A 45 -21.45 0.12 21.29
CA ASP A 45 -20.73 1.41 21.35
C ASP A 45 -19.46 1.34 20.49
N ILE A 46 -19.63 1.39 19.16
CA ILE A 46 -18.50 1.44 18.22
C ILE A 46 -17.92 2.85 18.26
N SER A 47 -16.74 2.97 18.84
CA SER A 47 -16.01 4.23 18.88
C SER A 47 -15.81 4.81 17.48
N PRO A 48 -16.08 6.11 17.24
CA PRO A 48 -15.81 6.79 15.97
C PRO A 48 -14.36 6.64 15.48
N TYR A 49 -13.42 6.39 16.39
CA TYR A 49 -12.02 6.12 16.08
C TYR A 49 -11.81 4.85 15.22
N ALA A 50 -12.73 3.87 15.30
CA ALA A 50 -12.63 2.62 14.55
C ALA A 50 -12.56 2.86 13.03
N PHE A 51 -13.22 3.90 12.51
CA PHE A 51 -13.17 4.28 11.11
C PHE A 51 -11.77 4.78 10.69
N TRP A 52 -11.13 5.56 11.55
CA TRP A 52 -9.75 6.03 11.33
C TRP A 52 -8.74 4.89 11.43
N VAL A 53 -8.95 3.95 12.35
CA VAL A 53 -8.14 2.72 12.47
C VAL A 53 -8.25 1.90 11.18
N ALA A 54 -9.45 1.74 10.62
CA ALA A 54 -9.64 0.99 9.39
C ALA A 54 -8.85 1.58 8.22
N VAL A 55 -8.83 2.92 8.05
CA VAL A 55 -8.01 3.60 7.03
C VAL A 55 -6.52 3.40 7.30
N GLY A 56 -6.06 3.64 8.53
CA GLY A 56 -4.65 3.46 8.92
C GLY A 56 -4.16 2.04 8.66
N THR A 57 -4.98 1.03 8.99
CA THR A 57 -4.70 -0.37 8.71
C THR A 57 -4.63 -0.65 7.21
N GLY A 58 -5.57 -0.13 6.42
CA GLY A 58 -5.54 -0.25 4.97
C GLY A 58 -4.28 0.36 4.35
N MET A 59 -3.88 1.54 4.81
CA MET A 59 -2.65 2.20 4.37
C MET A 59 -1.40 1.36 4.71
N LEU A 60 -1.36 0.77 5.90
CA LEU A 60 -0.26 -0.10 6.33
C LEU A 60 -0.20 -1.37 5.48
N VAL A 61 -1.35 -2.02 5.24
CA VAL A 61 -1.45 -3.19 4.37
C VAL A 61 -0.96 -2.85 2.96
N PHE A 62 -1.43 -1.73 2.37
CA PHE A 62 -0.95 -1.27 1.07
C PHE A 62 0.56 -1.05 1.06
N ALA A 63 1.09 -0.36 2.09
CA ALA A 63 2.51 -0.06 2.21
C ALA A 63 3.38 -1.32 2.22
N LEU A 64 2.99 -2.34 2.99
CA LEU A 64 3.70 -3.61 3.09
C LEU A 64 3.63 -4.39 1.77
N PHE A 65 2.43 -4.63 1.23
CA PHE A 65 2.27 -5.41 -0.01
C PHE A 65 2.94 -4.73 -1.20
N ASN A 66 2.76 -3.42 -1.35
CA ASN A 66 3.37 -2.66 -2.44
C ASN A 66 4.90 -2.68 -2.36
N SER A 67 5.47 -2.58 -1.14
CA SER A 67 6.92 -2.67 -0.94
C SER A 67 7.46 -4.04 -1.32
N ILE A 68 6.80 -5.12 -0.91
CA ILE A 68 7.19 -6.50 -1.26
C ILE A 68 7.10 -6.73 -2.77
N ILE A 69 6.00 -6.32 -3.40
CA ILE A 69 5.80 -6.47 -4.85
C ILE A 69 6.86 -5.67 -5.61
N SER A 70 7.28 -4.50 -5.11
CA SER A 70 8.33 -3.70 -5.73
C SER A 70 9.65 -4.45 -5.91
N LEU A 71 9.95 -5.47 -5.09
CA LEU A 71 11.13 -6.33 -5.25
C LEU A 71 11.06 -7.21 -6.50
N SER A 72 9.87 -7.69 -6.84
CA SER A 72 9.66 -8.68 -7.91
C SER A 72 9.54 -8.05 -9.31
N ILE A 73 9.44 -6.71 -9.41
CA ILE A 73 9.21 -6.04 -10.69
C ILE A 73 10.55 -5.79 -11.41
N PRO A 74 10.73 -6.28 -12.63
CA PRO A 74 11.93 -6.04 -13.45
C PRO A 74 11.97 -4.65 -14.11
N THR A 75 10.86 -3.89 -14.06
CA THR A 75 10.65 -2.63 -14.81
C THR A 75 11.38 -1.43 -14.18
N ASP A 76 11.51 -0.34 -14.96
CA ASP A 76 12.10 0.94 -14.56
C ASP A 76 11.57 1.42 -13.19
N MET A 77 12.44 1.36 -12.20
CA MET A 77 12.14 1.57 -10.80
C MET A 77 11.59 2.96 -10.50
N ASN A 78 12.01 3.97 -11.27
CA ASN A 78 11.54 5.34 -11.09
C ASN A 78 10.06 5.50 -11.45
N GLN A 79 9.61 4.87 -12.53
CA GLN A 79 8.22 4.98 -12.98
C GLN A 79 7.27 4.24 -12.01
N TYR A 80 7.67 3.04 -11.56
CA TYR A 80 6.90 2.30 -10.57
C TYR A 80 6.80 3.06 -9.23
N TRP A 81 7.92 3.62 -8.77
CA TRP A 81 7.97 4.36 -7.51
C TRP A 81 7.05 5.60 -7.52
N THR A 82 7.07 6.38 -8.61
CA THR A 82 6.21 7.56 -8.76
C THR A 82 4.73 7.16 -8.74
N ARG A 83 4.35 6.10 -9.47
CA ARG A 83 2.98 5.59 -9.51
C ARG A 83 2.54 5.04 -8.15
N SER A 84 3.42 4.33 -7.47
CA SER A 84 3.17 3.73 -6.16
C SER A 84 2.95 4.80 -5.09
N THR A 85 3.83 5.80 -5.04
CA THR A 85 3.70 6.94 -4.10
C THR A 85 2.45 7.76 -4.42
N GLY A 86 2.15 8.00 -5.70
CA GLY A 86 0.91 8.68 -6.11
C GLY A 86 -0.33 7.92 -5.66
N THR A 87 -0.36 6.60 -5.83
CA THR A 87 -1.47 5.74 -5.36
C THR A 87 -1.63 5.79 -3.85
N TYR A 88 -0.52 5.79 -3.10
CA TYR A 88 -0.54 5.92 -1.64
C TYR A 88 -1.15 7.24 -1.19
N VAL A 89 -0.77 8.36 -1.84
CA VAL A 89 -1.34 9.68 -1.53
C VAL A 89 -2.83 9.72 -1.83
N VAL A 90 -3.26 9.17 -2.97
CA VAL A 90 -4.69 9.06 -3.31
C VAL A 90 -5.43 8.22 -2.26
N LEU A 91 -4.87 7.08 -1.86
CA LEU A 91 -5.46 6.21 -0.83
C LEU A 91 -5.61 6.96 0.50
N MET A 92 -4.60 7.73 0.89
CA MET A 92 -4.61 8.55 2.12
C MET A 92 -5.72 9.62 2.07
N VAL A 93 -5.80 10.37 0.99
CA VAL A 93 -6.80 11.45 0.84
C VAL A 93 -8.22 10.89 0.77
N VAL A 94 -8.45 9.92 -0.10
CA VAL A 94 -9.79 9.31 -0.29
C VAL A 94 -10.21 8.56 0.97
N GLY A 95 -9.31 7.76 1.55
CA GLY A 95 -9.56 7.03 2.80
C GLY A 95 -9.88 7.99 3.96
N GLY A 96 -9.12 9.10 4.09
CA GLY A 96 -9.38 10.12 5.09
C GLY A 96 -10.73 10.82 4.92
N CYS A 97 -11.11 11.16 3.69
CA CYS A 97 -12.44 11.73 3.41
C CYS A 97 -13.57 10.75 3.78
N ILE A 98 -13.40 9.46 3.46
CA ILE A 98 -14.38 8.43 3.80
C ILE A 98 -14.45 8.25 5.34
N ALA A 99 -13.31 8.19 6.03
CA ALA A 99 -13.28 8.10 7.49
C ALA A 99 -13.99 9.29 8.14
N TRP A 100 -13.71 10.49 7.68
CA TRP A 100 -14.41 11.70 8.15
C TRP A 100 -15.93 11.62 7.94
N PHE A 101 -16.37 11.18 6.76
CA PHE A 101 -17.80 11.06 6.45
C PHE A 101 -18.51 10.04 7.36
N PHE A 102 -17.86 8.90 7.66
CA PHE A 102 -18.47 7.87 8.50
C PHE A 102 -18.37 8.15 10.00
N SER A 103 -17.28 8.80 10.45
CA SER A 103 -17.05 9.09 11.88
C SER A 103 -17.65 10.41 12.35
N ASN A 104 -17.94 11.33 11.43
CA ASN A 104 -18.25 12.75 11.71
C ASN A 104 -17.16 13.45 12.57
N MET A 105 -15.94 12.92 12.61
CA MET A 105 -14.79 13.46 13.35
C MET A 105 -13.68 13.84 12.39
N THR A 106 -13.05 14.99 12.62
CA THR A 106 -11.84 15.38 11.89
C THR A 106 -10.62 14.61 12.38
N ILE A 107 -9.55 14.61 11.58
CA ILE A 107 -8.28 13.95 11.95
C ILE A 107 -7.65 14.58 13.20
N ASP A 108 -7.90 15.86 13.47
CA ASP A 108 -7.41 16.56 14.66
C ASP A 108 -8.16 16.13 15.92
N GLU A 109 -9.46 15.88 15.82
CA GLU A 109 -10.28 15.34 16.89
C GLU A 109 -9.95 13.87 17.16
N ALA A 110 -9.53 13.13 16.13
CA ALA A 110 -9.04 11.75 16.25
C ALA A 110 -7.70 11.64 17.02
N GLY A 111 -7.07 12.75 17.37
CA GLY A 111 -5.95 12.82 18.32
C GLY A 111 -4.73 11.98 17.90
N SER A 112 -4.50 10.86 18.58
CA SER A 112 -3.34 9.98 18.35
C SER A 112 -3.29 9.39 16.94
N PHE A 113 -4.40 9.28 16.22
CA PHE A 113 -4.41 8.70 14.88
C PHE A 113 -3.69 9.54 13.83
N ARG A 114 -3.61 10.86 14.02
CA ARG A 114 -2.78 11.74 13.18
C ARG A 114 -1.32 11.30 13.16
N TRP A 115 -0.78 10.92 14.31
CA TRP A 115 0.59 10.42 14.43
C TRP A 115 0.78 9.07 13.73
N ILE A 116 -0.23 8.20 13.79
CA ILE A 116 -0.19 6.89 13.09
C ILE A 116 -0.05 7.11 11.57
N PHE A 117 -0.80 8.04 10.99
CA PHE A 117 -0.68 8.39 9.56
C PHE A 117 0.73 8.88 9.21
N MET A 118 1.34 9.72 10.05
CA MET A 118 2.72 10.18 9.84
C MET A 118 3.71 9.02 9.90
N VAL A 119 3.59 8.16 10.91
CA VAL A 119 4.49 7.02 11.11
C VAL A 119 4.37 6.02 9.96
N VAL A 120 3.14 5.69 9.54
CA VAL A 120 2.90 4.78 8.41
C VAL A 120 3.45 5.36 7.10
N THR A 121 3.25 6.66 6.86
CA THR A 121 3.78 7.34 5.66
C THR A 121 5.30 7.35 5.65
N PHE A 122 5.93 7.69 6.76
CA PHE A 122 7.39 7.67 6.89
C PHE A 122 7.95 6.25 6.72
N GLY A 123 7.33 5.27 7.38
CA GLY A 123 7.67 3.85 7.24
C GLY A 123 7.56 3.38 5.78
N TYR A 124 6.50 3.75 5.08
CA TYR A 124 6.31 3.42 3.67
C TYR A 124 7.45 3.97 2.79
N LEU A 125 7.80 5.24 2.95
CA LEU A 125 8.89 5.86 2.20
C LEU A 125 10.25 5.21 2.53
N LEU A 126 10.48 4.86 3.79
CA LEU A 126 11.66 4.09 4.21
C LEU A 126 11.71 2.73 3.54
N PHE A 127 10.62 1.96 3.56
CA PHE A 127 10.56 0.64 2.91
C PHE A 127 10.81 0.74 1.41
N LEU A 128 10.20 1.69 0.72
CA LEU A 128 10.45 1.90 -0.72
C LEU A 128 11.91 2.25 -1.00
N SER A 129 12.53 3.10 -0.17
CA SER A 129 13.93 3.46 -0.29
C SER A 129 14.86 2.26 -0.07
N LEU A 130 14.57 1.47 0.97
CA LEU A 130 15.31 0.24 1.28
C LEU A 130 15.24 -0.78 0.13
N MET A 131 14.05 -0.98 -0.44
CA MET A 131 13.85 -1.88 -1.58
C MET A 131 14.62 -1.43 -2.82
N ARG A 132 14.70 -0.11 -3.06
CA ARG A 132 15.54 0.45 -4.12
C ARG A 132 17.02 0.16 -3.88
N PHE A 133 17.47 0.31 -2.65
CA PHE A 133 18.86 0.03 -2.28
C PHE A 133 19.21 -1.45 -2.47
N ILE A 134 18.37 -2.36 -1.98
CA ILE A 134 18.55 -3.82 -2.14
C ILE A 134 18.65 -4.20 -3.63
N LYS A 135 17.75 -3.70 -4.48
CA LYS A 135 17.82 -3.97 -5.92
C LYS A 135 19.11 -3.49 -6.56
N LYS A 136 19.59 -2.31 -6.17
CA LYS A 136 20.85 -1.78 -6.68
C LYS A 136 22.04 -2.68 -6.30
N VAL A 137 22.07 -3.16 -5.06
CA VAL A 137 23.12 -4.07 -4.57
C VAL A 137 23.08 -5.40 -5.32
N VAL A 138 21.90 -6.00 -5.48
CA VAL A 138 21.71 -7.26 -6.22
C VAL A 138 22.14 -7.10 -7.68
N PHE A 139 21.80 -5.99 -8.34
CA PHE A 139 22.20 -5.71 -9.72
C PHE A 139 23.73 -5.62 -9.86
N ILE A 140 24.40 -4.93 -8.94
CA ILE A 140 25.88 -4.82 -8.94
C ILE A 140 26.51 -6.21 -8.76
N ALA A 141 26.03 -7.02 -7.82
CA ALA A 141 26.53 -8.37 -7.59
C ALA A 141 26.38 -9.26 -8.84
N GLN A 142 25.22 -9.24 -9.50
CA GLN A 142 24.99 -9.98 -10.74
C GLN A 142 25.90 -9.52 -11.89
N GLN A 143 26.20 -8.23 -11.96
CA GLN A 143 27.09 -7.69 -12.98
C GLN A 143 28.53 -8.15 -12.77
N GLU A 144 28.99 -8.26 -11.53
CA GLU A 144 30.32 -8.81 -11.21
C GLU A 144 30.42 -10.28 -11.56
N ASP A 145 29.43 -11.10 -11.20
CA ASP A 145 29.38 -12.53 -11.54
C ASP A 145 29.48 -12.76 -13.06
N ASN A 146 28.74 -12.00 -13.84
CA ASN A 146 28.80 -12.09 -15.31
C ASN A 146 30.17 -11.69 -15.86
N ARG A 147 30.87 -10.72 -15.25
CA ARG A 147 32.24 -10.35 -15.63
C ARG A 147 33.25 -11.48 -15.36
N TRP A 148 33.11 -12.15 -14.21
CA TRP A 148 33.98 -13.28 -13.85
C TRP A 148 33.76 -14.49 -14.76
N MET A 149 32.52 -14.81 -15.13
CA MET A 149 32.23 -15.89 -16.07
C MET A 149 32.78 -15.64 -17.46
N ASN A 150 32.72 -14.40 -17.96
CA ASN A 150 33.28 -14.03 -19.29
C ASN A 150 34.82 -13.99 -19.32
N ARG A 151 35.51 -13.87 -18.17
CA ARG A 151 36.99 -13.93 -18.14
C ARG A 151 37.53 -15.37 -18.12
N ARG A 152 36.69 -16.35 -17.86
CA ARG A 152 37.07 -17.77 -17.82
C ARG A 152 36.86 -18.50 -19.15
N LYS A 153 36.26 -17.83 -20.14
CA LYS A 153 36.16 -18.30 -21.53
C LYS A 153 37.29 -17.70 -22.37
#